data_87fa942cd361b8e78fe852af0530ce72
#
_entry.id   87fa942cd361b8e78fe852af0530ce72
#
_cell.length_a   1.000
_cell.length_b   1.000
_cell.length_c   1.000
_cell.angle_alpha   90.00
_cell.angle_beta   90.00
_cell.angle_gamma   90.00
#
_symmetry.space_group_name_H-M   'P 1'
#
loop_
_entity.id
_entity.type
_entity.pdbx_description
1 polymer ?
#
loop_
_entity_poly.entity_id
_entity_poly.type
_entity_poly.pdbx_seq_one_letter_code
_entity_poly.pdbx_strand_id
1 'polypeptide(L)'
;METSNYSENNYSNGVIPNEIKKWNWGAFMYNIIWGIGNKSYLPLLCLVPLLNIVWIFVCGVKGNEWAWQNGNYSNPREFFLVQDTWNRAGFVAFIITLIFIVIYVLFFAVIISAIVGGHKYRY
;
A
#
# COMPACT_ATOMS: atom_id res chain seq x y z
N MET A 1 -25.20 11.65 25.10
CA MET A 1 -25.80 10.49 24.42
C MET A 1 -26.41 10.79 23.06
N GLU A 2 -26.79 12.01 22.77
CA GLU A 2 -27.34 12.38 21.45
C GLU A 2 -26.24 12.53 20.36
N THR A 3 -25.00 12.76 20.74
CA THR A 3 -23.89 12.95 19.77
C THR A 3 -23.42 11.66 19.11
N SER A 4 -23.62 10.51 19.73
CA SER A 4 -23.21 9.22 19.16
C SER A 4 -24.13 8.75 18.04
N ASN A 5 -25.42 9.03 18.15
CA ASN A 5 -26.42 8.63 17.14
C ASN A 5 -26.34 9.49 15.86
N TYR A 6 -25.84 10.72 15.98
CA TYR A 6 -25.73 11.63 14.83
C TYR A 6 -24.57 11.26 13.90
N SER A 7 -23.51 10.71 14.45
CA SER A 7 -22.36 10.28 13.65
C SER A 7 -22.59 8.94 12.94
N GLU A 8 -23.28 8.00 13.58
CA GLU A 8 -23.56 6.69 12.99
C GLU A 8 -24.48 6.76 11.77
N ASN A 9 -25.47 7.66 11.80
CA ASN A 9 -26.41 7.80 10.69
C ASN A 9 -25.79 8.43 9.44
N ASN A 10 -24.72 9.21 9.58
CA ASN A 10 -24.06 9.83 8.44
C ASN A 10 -23.20 8.83 7.64
N TYR A 11 -22.70 7.78 8.28
CA TYR A 11 -21.84 6.80 7.62
C TYR A 11 -22.62 5.71 6.87
N SER A 12 -23.90 5.55 7.19
CA SER A 12 -24.78 4.55 6.53
C SER A 12 -25.26 4.98 5.14
N ASN A 13 -25.08 6.24 4.78
CA ASN A 13 -25.59 6.79 3.52
C ASN A 13 -24.65 6.65 2.32
N GLY A 14 -23.63 5.81 2.42
CA GLY A 14 -22.68 5.56 1.34
C GLY A 14 -21.68 6.69 1.09
N VAL A 15 -21.71 7.74 1.91
CA VAL A 15 -20.75 8.84 1.82
C VAL A 15 -19.45 8.40 2.47
N ILE A 16 -18.34 8.54 1.74
CA ILE A 16 -17.02 8.22 2.26
C ILE A 16 -16.52 9.37 3.14
N PRO A 17 -16.25 9.14 4.44
CA PRO A 17 -15.71 10.20 5.30
C PRO A 17 -14.34 10.69 4.79
N ASN A 18 -14.11 11.99 4.85
CA ASN A 18 -12.85 12.59 4.41
C ASN A 18 -11.63 12.07 5.20
N GLU A 19 -11.83 11.68 6.46
CA GLU A 19 -10.80 11.10 7.32
C GLU A 19 -10.22 9.80 6.77
N ILE A 20 -11.01 9.04 6.00
CA ILE A 20 -10.65 7.76 5.39
C ILE A 20 -9.75 7.96 4.16
N LYS A 21 -9.89 9.10 3.47
CA LYS A 21 -9.19 9.38 2.22
C LYS A 21 -7.71 9.72 2.46
N LYS A 22 -6.96 8.72 2.90
CA LYS A 22 -5.53 8.81 3.19
C LYS A 22 -4.77 7.74 2.45
N TRP A 23 -3.46 7.91 2.36
CA TRP A 23 -2.57 6.90 1.80
C TRP A 23 -2.61 5.62 2.64
N ASN A 24 -2.65 4.48 1.98
CA ASN A 24 -2.64 3.17 2.63
C ASN A 24 -1.39 2.40 2.21
N TRP A 25 -0.42 2.31 3.12
CA TRP A 25 0.83 1.58 2.88
C TRP A 25 0.60 0.09 2.67
N GLY A 26 -0.39 -0.50 3.35
CA GLY A 26 -0.76 -1.89 3.19
C GLY A 26 -1.28 -2.18 1.78
N ALA A 27 -2.17 -1.35 1.28
CA ALA A 27 -2.69 -1.47 -0.08
C ALA A 27 -1.60 -1.27 -1.13
N PHE A 28 -0.66 -0.36 -0.89
CA PHE A 28 0.46 -0.10 -1.79
C PHE A 28 1.43 -1.29 -1.85
N MET A 29 1.86 -1.82 -0.69
CA MET A 29 2.88 -2.86 -0.63
C MET A 29 2.33 -4.28 -0.84
N TYR A 30 1.15 -4.56 -0.30
CA TYR A 30 0.54 -5.90 -0.37
C TYR A 30 -0.61 -5.99 -1.37
N ASN A 31 -0.93 -4.93 -2.06
CA ASN A 31 -2.00 -4.73 -3.04
C ASN A 31 -3.00 -5.88 -3.19
N ILE A 32 -2.63 -6.99 -3.84
CA ILE A 32 -3.53 -8.13 -4.08
C ILE A 32 -3.94 -8.81 -2.76
N ILE A 33 -2.97 -9.10 -1.88
CA ILE A 33 -3.22 -9.73 -0.59
C ILE A 33 -4.06 -8.82 0.30
N TRP A 34 -3.70 -7.54 0.32
CA TRP A 34 -4.48 -6.52 1.04
C TRP A 34 -5.92 -6.48 0.51
N GLY A 35 -6.09 -6.52 -0.81
CA GLY A 35 -7.39 -6.49 -1.46
C GLY A 35 -8.27 -7.67 -1.06
N ILE A 36 -7.72 -8.88 -1.05
CA ILE A 36 -8.44 -10.08 -0.63
C ILE A 36 -8.87 -9.93 0.84
N GLY A 37 -7.95 -9.49 1.71
CA GLY A 37 -8.24 -9.29 3.13
C GLY A 37 -9.29 -8.23 3.41
N ASN A 38 -9.42 -7.24 2.52
CA ASN A 38 -10.36 -6.12 2.67
C ASN A 38 -11.56 -6.19 1.72
N LYS A 39 -11.77 -7.34 1.10
CA LYS A 39 -12.90 -7.60 0.18
C LYS A 39 -12.94 -6.63 -1.00
N SER A 40 -11.79 -6.14 -1.41
CA SER A 40 -11.64 -5.28 -2.59
C SER A 40 -10.85 -6.03 -3.66
N TYR A 41 -11.44 -6.20 -4.83
CA TYR A 41 -10.82 -6.97 -5.91
C TYR A 41 -10.19 -6.08 -6.98
N LEU A 42 -10.33 -4.77 -6.91
CA LEU A 42 -9.67 -3.83 -7.82
C LEU A 42 -8.14 -3.94 -7.79
N PRO A 43 -7.48 -4.23 -6.64
CA PRO A 43 -6.04 -4.47 -6.65
C PRO A 43 -5.57 -5.65 -7.50
N LEU A 44 -6.47 -6.56 -7.91
CA LEU A 44 -6.12 -7.63 -8.84
C LEU A 44 -5.63 -7.12 -10.20
N LEU A 45 -5.95 -5.88 -10.57
CA LEU A 45 -5.42 -5.25 -11.78
C LEU A 45 -3.90 -5.08 -11.75
N CYS A 46 -3.27 -5.23 -10.58
CA CYS A 46 -1.81 -5.29 -10.46
C CYS A 46 -1.20 -6.50 -11.18
N LEU A 47 -2.01 -7.52 -11.54
CA LEU A 47 -1.55 -8.65 -12.33
C LEU A 47 -1.34 -8.30 -13.81
N VAL A 48 -1.88 -7.19 -14.28
CA VAL A 48 -1.73 -6.76 -15.67
C VAL A 48 -0.34 -6.15 -15.86
N PRO A 49 0.51 -6.69 -16.77
CA PRO A 49 1.84 -6.13 -17.02
C PRO A 49 1.76 -4.67 -17.49
N LEU A 50 2.74 -3.87 -17.12
CA LEU A 50 2.84 -2.43 -17.37
C LEU A 50 1.84 -1.59 -16.58
N LEU A 51 0.57 -2.01 -16.50
CA LEU A 51 -0.42 -1.35 -15.67
C LEU A 51 -0.07 -1.45 -14.18
N ASN A 52 0.56 -2.55 -13.76
CA ASN A 52 0.89 -2.81 -12.38
C ASN A 52 1.73 -1.68 -11.74
N ILE A 53 2.67 -1.11 -12.48
CA ILE A 53 3.56 -0.05 -11.98
C ILE A 53 2.75 1.16 -11.54
N VAL A 54 1.76 1.57 -12.34
CA VAL A 54 0.86 2.69 -12.02
C VAL A 54 -0.18 2.26 -10.99
N TRP A 55 -0.68 1.03 -11.12
CA TRP A 55 -1.81 0.57 -10.30
C TRP A 55 -1.46 0.40 -8.83
N ILE A 56 -0.21 0.06 -8.50
CA ILE A 56 0.22 0.00 -7.09
C ILE A 56 0.06 1.35 -6.38
N PHE A 57 0.33 2.45 -7.09
CA PHE A 57 0.12 3.80 -6.55
C PHE A 57 -1.36 4.11 -6.41
N VAL A 58 -2.18 3.68 -7.37
CA VAL A 58 -3.64 3.82 -7.27
C VAL A 58 -4.17 3.04 -6.06
N CYS A 59 -3.66 1.84 -5.81
CA CYS A 59 -4.00 1.06 -4.61
C CYS A 59 -3.66 1.82 -3.33
N GLY A 60 -2.50 2.46 -3.29
CA GLY A 60 -2.10 3.26 -2.12
C GLY A 60 -3.02 4.46 -1.89
N VAL A 61 -3.41 5.15 -2.96
CA VAL A 61 -4.26 6.34 -2.87
C VAL A 61 -5.72 5.98 -2.61
N LYS A 62 -6.24 4.96 -3.27
CA LYS A 62 -7.66 4.59 -3.25
C LYS A 62 -8.01 3.44 -2.32
N GLY A 63 -7.00 2.76 -1.78
CA GLY A 63 -7.22 1.57 -0.97
C GLY A 63 -8.18 1.78 0.18
N ASN A 64 -8.00 2.84 0.95
CA ASN A 64 -8.88 3.13 2.08
C ASN A 64 -10.33 3.32 1.64
N GLU A 65 -10.57 4.02 0.55
CA GLU A 65 -11.91 4.23 0.02
C GLU A 65 -12.56 2.90 -0.39
N TRP A 66 -11.82 2.04 -1.06
CA TRP A 66 -12.30 0.73 -1.47
C TRP A 66 -12.61 -0.17 -0.28
N ALA A 67 -11.72 -0.19 0.72
CA ALA A 67 -11.93 -0.97 1.93
C ALA A 67 -13.15 -0.48 2.72
N TRP A 68 -13.35 0.82 2.78
CA TRP A 68 -14.52 1.40 3.43
C TRP A 68 -15.82 0.99 2.72
N GLN A 69 -15.85 1.08 1.39
CA GLN A 69 -17.03 0.73 0.60
C GLN A 69 -17.40 -0.75 0.67
N ASN A 70 -16.39 -1.63 0.73
CA ASN A 70 -16.58 -3.08 0.70
C ASN A 70 -16.69 -3.70 2.10
N GLY A 71 -16.33 -2.96 3.14
CA GLY A 71 -16.45 -3.38 4.53
C GLY A 71 -17.73 -2.85 5.18
N ASN A 72 -18.11 -3.47 6.28
CA ASN A 72 -19.27 -3.03 7.08
C ASN A 72 -18.77 -2.30 8.32
N TYR A 73 -18.25 -1.10 8.13
CA TYR A 73 -17.74 -0.29 9.22
C TYR A 73 -18.80 0.69 9.70
N SER A 74 -19.03 0.72 11.01
CA SER A 74 -20.00 1.63 11.63
C SER A 74 -19.47 3.05 11.75
N ASN A 75 -18.15 3.20 11.91
CA ASN A 75 -17.50 4.49 12.08
C ASN A 75 -16.03 4.43 11.64
N PRO A 76 -15.36 5.59 11.42
CA PRO A 76 -13.96 5.60 11.02
C PRO A 76 -13.02 4.95 12.03
N ARG A 77 -13.35 4.95 13.31
CA ARG A 77 -12.53 4.34 14.35
C ARG A 77 -12.37 2.84 14.15
N GLU A 78 -13.47 2.14 13.86
CA GLU A 78 -13.43 0.70 13.56
C GLU A 78 -12.60 0.41 12.32
N PHE A 79 -12.76 1.24 11.30
CA PHE A 79 -12.00 1.14 10.06
C PHE A 79 -10.49 1.24 10.34
N PHE A 80 -10.06 2.24 11.08
CA PHE A 80 -8.65 2.45 11.37
C PHE A 80 -8.05 1.38 12.28
N LEU A 81 -8.84 0.73 13.14
CA LEU A 81 -8.37 -0.42 13.92
C LEU A 81 -7.83 -1.53 13.01
N VAL A 82 -8.48 -1.75 11.89
CA VAL A 82 -8.05 -2.76 10.89
C VAL A 82 -6.92 -2.19 10.01
N GLN A 83 -7.11 -0.99 9.47
CA GLN A 83 -6.19 -0.43 8.49
C GLN A 83 -4.85 0.00 9.10
N ASP A 84 -4.81 0.38 10.37
CA ASP A 84 -3.56 0.74 11.03
C ASP A 84 -2.59 -0.43 11.09
N THR A 85 -3.09 -1.66 11.26
CA THR A 85 -2.27 -2.86 11.20
C THR A 85 -1.69 -3.05 9.79
N TRP A 86 -2.51 -2.91 8.76
CA TRP A 86 -2.06 -2.99 7.38
C TRP A 86 -1.07 -1.88 7.03
N ASN A 87 -1.34 -0.66 7.48
CA ASN A 87 -0.46 0.48 7.24
C ASN A 87 0.91 0.29 7.89
N ARG A 88 0.93 -0.19 9.12
CA ARG A 88 2.17 -0.45 9.85
C ARG A 88 2.99 -1.52 9.15
N ALA A 89 2.35 -2.64 8.82
CA ALA A 89 3.01 -3.72 8.09
C ALA A 89 3.50 -3.27 6.72
N GLY A 90 2.70 -2.51 5.99
CA GLY A 90 3.06 -1.97 4.68
C GLY A 90 4.22 -0.98 4.76
N PHE A 91 4.22 -0.09 5.75
CA PHE A 91 5.30 0.86 5.94
C PHE A 91 6.62 0.15 6.28
N VAL A 92 6.59 -0.84 7.17
CA VAL A 92 7.77 -1.65 7.50
C VAL A 92 8.27 -2.39 6.25
N ALA A 93 7.37 -2.99 5.47
CA ALA A 93 7.72 -3.65 4.22
C ALA A 93 8.37 -2.67 3.22
N PHE A 94 7.87 -1.44 3.14
CA PHE A 94 8.44 -0.40 2.29
C PHE A 94 9.88 -0.08 2.71
N ILE A 95 10.14 0.13 4.00
CA ILE A 95 11.48 0.41 4.51
C ILE A 95 12.42 -0.75 4.23
N ILE A 96 11.99 -2.00 4.48
CA ILE A 96 12.79 -3.19 4.18
C ILE A 96 13.13 -3.25 2.69
N THR A 97 12.15 -2.98 1.84
CA THR A 97 12.34 -2.96 0.38
C THR A 97 13.38 -1.91 -0.03
N LEU A 98 13.35 -0.71 0.55
CA LEU A 98 14.34 0.33 0.29
C LEU A 98 15.75 -0.12 0.70
N ILE A 99 15.87 -0.77 1.86
CA ILE A 99 17.16 -1.30 2.33
C ILE A 99 17.70 -2.34 1.33
N PHE A 100 16.86 -3.27 0.87
CA PHE A 100 17.26 -4.25 -0.12
C PHE A 100 17.66 -3.62 -1.45
N ILE A 101 16.94 -2.60 -1.91
CA ILE A 101 17.30 -1.86 -3.13
C ILE A 101 18.68 -1.23 -2.99
N VAL A 102 18.97 -0.58 -1.87
CA VAL A 102 20.28 0.03 -1.61
C VAL A 102 21.39 -1.03 -1.63
N ILE A 103 21.18 -2.17 -0.94
CA ILE A 103 22.14 -3.28 -0.92
C ILE A 103 22.36 -3.81 -2.35
N TYR A 104 21.30 -3.98 -3.14
CA TYR A 104 21.38 -4.43 -4.51
C TYR A 104 22.17 -3.48 -5.40
N VAL A 105 21.91 -2.18 -5.29
CA VAL A 105 22.61 -1.15 -6.06
C VAL A 105 24.09 -1.15 -5.72
N LEU A 106 24.46 -1.22 -4.44
CA LEU A 106 25.85 -1.27 -3.99
C LEU A 106 26.56 -2.56 -4.47
N PHE A 107 25.88 -3.69 -4.40
CA PHE A 107 26.40 -4.97 -4.86
C PHE A 107 26.70 -4.94 -6.37
N PHE A 108 25.75 -4.44 -7.18
CA PHE A 108 25.97 -4.30 -8.62
C PHE A 108 27.06 -3.29 -8.95
N ALA A 109 27.15 -2.18 -8.22
CA ALA A 109 28.21 -1.20 -8.39
C ALA A 109 29.60 -1.82 -8.15
N VAL A 110 29.73 -2.65 -7.11
CA VAL A 110 30.98 -3.36 -6.82
C VAL A 110 31.33 -4.35 -7.94
N ILE A 111 30.36 -5.12 -8.43
CA ILE A 111 30.58 -6.08 -9.53
C ILE A 111 31.00 -5.35 -10.80
N ILE A 112 30.31 -4.29 -11.20
CA ILE A 112 30.62 -3.49 -12.38
C ILE A 112 32.01 -2.89 -12.24
N SER A 113 32.36 -2.33 -11.10
CA SER A 113 33.69 -1.78 -10.82
C SER A 113 34.80 -2.84 -10.95
N ALA A 114 34.55 -4.05 -10.46
CA ALA A 114 35.49 -5.15 -10.57
C ALA A 114 35.71 -5.59 -12.04
N ILE A 115 34.63 -5.65 -12.83
CA ILE A 115 34.67 -6.01 -14.23
C ILE A 115 35.42 -4.94 -15.03
N VAL A 116 35.08 -3.66 -14.85
CA VAL A 116 35.71 -2.52 -15.55
C VAL A 116 37.16 -2.37 -15.11
N GLY A 117 37.45 -2.51 -13.80
CA GLY A 117 38.82 -2.48 -13.27
C GLY A 117 39.69 -3.62 -13.77
N GLY A 118 39.10 -4.82 -13.89
CA GLY A 118 39.79 -5.99 -14.45
C GLY A 118 40.21 -5.81 -15.92
N HIS A 119 39.41 -5.08 -16.70
CA HIS A 119 39.77 -4.77 -18.10
C HIS A 119 40.93 -3.80 -18.22
N LYS A 120 41.11 -2.88 -17.26
CA LYS A 120 42.20 -1.90 -17.25
C LYS A 120 43.59 -2.53 -17.01
N TYR A 121 43.67 -3.68 -16.37
CA TYR A 121 44.91 -4.34 -15.99
C TYR A 121 45.30 -5.49 -16.93
N ARG A 122 44.52 -5.74 -17.98
CA ARG A 122 44.78 -6.80 -18.95
C ARG A 122 45.66 -6.36 -20.16
N TYR A 123 45.99 -5.08 -20.22
CA TYR A 123 46.87 -4.55 -21.25
C TYR A 123 48.21 -4.15 -20.64
#